data_332c62949232a755e7cb6b76780db02c
#
_entry.id   332c62949232a755e7cb6b76780db02c
#
_cell.length_a   1.000
_cell.length_b   1.000
_cell.length_c   1.000
_cell.angle_alpha   90.00
_cell.angle_beta   90.00
_cell.angle_gamma   90.00
#
_symmetry.space_group_name_H-M   'P 1'
#
loop_
_entity.id
_entity.type
_entity.pdbx_description
1 polymer ?
#
loop_
_entity_poly.entity_id
_entity_poly.type
_entity_poly.pdbx_seq_one_letter_code
_entity_poly.pdbx_strand_id
1 'polypeptide(L)'
;MDILLANPRGFCAGVDRAISIVESALEKFGAPIYVRHEVVHNRYVVNKLKEAGAVFVEELDEVPDDSIVIFSAHGVAKTVREMAKSRALKVFDATCPLVTKVHMEVHRASRKGSEAVLIGHAGHPEVIGTMGQYENPEGGMYLVETPEDVAKLRVKNPDDLCFVTQTTLSVDETSDVIDALRQHFPKIQGPRKDDICYATQNRQDAVREMAGLVDAMLVVGSRNSSNSNRLRELAEKVGARAYLIDDASMIETQWLDGVERIGVTAGASAPDVLVQNVIGRLRELGGKIVTEHPGREENVVFEVPPELRIL
;
A
#
# COMPACT_ATOMS: atom_id res chain seq x y z
N MET A 1 -6.43 -14.00 28.88
CA MET A 1 -5.86 -13.73 27.55
C MET A 1 -4.98 -12.49 27.62
N ASP A 2 -3.74 -12.57 27.19
CA ASP A 2 -2.82 -11.46 27.08
C ASP A 2 -2.83 -10.89 25.67
N ILE A 3 -2.62 -9.58 25.54
CA ILE A 3 -2.64 -8.86 24.26
C ILE A 3 -1.21 -8.42 23.93
N LEU A 4 -0.66 -8.87 22.81
CA LEU A 4 0.66 -8.49 22.31
C LEU A 4 0.51 -7.60 21.07
N LEU A 5 1.10 -6.40 21.10
CA LEU A 5 1.02 -5.45 19.99
C LEU A 5 2.28 -5.54 19.12
N ALA A 6 2.10 -5.60 17.80
CA ALA A 6 3.21 -5.51 16.86
C ALA A 6 3.83 -4.11 16.85
N ASN A 7 5.13 -4.04 16.63
CA ASN A 7 5.87 -2.79 16.45
C ASN A 7 6.90 -2.95 15.30
N PRO A 8 6.82 -2.15 14.20
CA PRO A 8 5.81 -1.12 13.95
C PRO A 8 4.45 -1.68 13.50
N ARG A 9 3.43 -0.84 13.58
CA ARG A 9 2.07 -1.08 13.08
C ARG A 9 1.40 0.23 12.67
N GLY A 10 0.30 0.15 11.92
CA GLY A 10 -0.48 1.33 11.55
C GLY A 10 0.22 2.25 10.55
N PHE A 11 -0.17 3.51 10.53
CA PHE A 11 0.21 4.49 9.49
C PHE A 11 1.71 4.51 9.17
N CYS A 12 2.01 4.67 7.88
CA CYS A 12 3.37 4.95 7.39
C CYS A 12 3.45 6.40 6.88
N ALA A 13 4.65 6.91 6.68
CA ALA A 13 4.88 8.28 6.21
C ALA A 13 4.17 8.60 4.87
N GLY A 14 4.04 7.63 3.96
CA GLY A 14 3.34 7.81 2.70
C GLY A 14 1.85 8.02 2.87
N VAL A 15 1.25 7.26 3.78
CA VAL A 15 -0.17 7.36 4.16
C VAL A 15 -0.45 8.66 4.89
N ASP A 16 0.34 9.00 5.91
CA ASP A 16 0.21 10.26 6.65
C ASP A 16 0.26 11.46 5.72
N ARG A 17 1.25 11.48 4.81
CA ARG A 17 1.36 12.55 3.81
C ARG A 17 0.13 12.64 2.92
N ALA A 18 -0.38 11.52 2.43
CA ALA A 18 -1.51 11.51 1.50
C ALA A 18 -2.80 12.02 2.16
N ILE A 19 -3.06 11.62 3.41
CA ILE A 19 -4.20 12.10 4.20
C ILE A 19 -4.04 13.60 4.48
N SER A 20 -2.85 14.03 4.94
CA SER A 20 -2.56 15.44 5.23
C SER A 20 -2.75 16.34 4.00
N ILE A 21 -2.45 15.86 2.79
CA ILE A 21 -2.69 16.59 1.54
C ILE A 21 -4.19 16.86 1.35
N VAL A 22 -5.04 15.86 1.58
CA VAL A 22 -6.50 16.02 1.44
C VAL A 22 -7.05 16.94 2.52
N GLU A 23 -6.67 16.74 3.78
CA GLU A 23 -7.10 17.56 4.92
C GLU A 23 -6.67 19.03 4.73
N SER A 24 -5.40 19.26 4.35
CA SER A 24 -4.90 20.63 4.10
C SER A 24 -5.58 21.30 2.89
N ALA A 25 -5.92 20.53 1.85
CA ALA A 25 -6.66 21.08 0.71
C ALA A 25 -8.09 21.46 1.10
N LEU A 26 -8.79 20.65 1.89
CA LEU A 26 -10.12 20.93 2.43
C LEU A 26 -10.09 22.19 3.32
N GLU A 27 -9.09 22.32 4.18
CA GLU A 27 -8.94 23.47 5.07
C GLU A 27 -8.65 24.76 4.29
N LYS A 28 -7.77 24.70 3.29
CA LYS A 28 -7.33 25.88 2.54
C LYS A 28 -8.31 26.35 1.49
N PHE A 29 -8.99 25.45 0.79
CA PHE A 29 -9.83 25.77 -0.37
C PHE A 29 -11.30 25.53 -0.12
N GLY A 30 -11.66 24.83 0.95
CA GLY A 30 -13.04 24.41 1.23
C GLY A 30 -13.47 23.22 0.39
N ALA A 31 -14.62 22.67 0.75
CA ALA A 31 -15.25 21.59 0.00
C ALA A 31 -15.99 22.12 -1.25
N PRO A 32 -16.14 21.32 -2.32
CA PRO A 32 -15.64 19.95 -2.46
C PRO A 32 -14.18 19.87 -2.92
N ILE A 33 -13.45 18.87 -2.45
CA ILE A 33 -12.15 18.48 -2.98
C ILE A 33 -12.31 17.08 -3.60
N TYR A 34 -11.98 16.95 -4.87
CA TYR A 34 -12.10 15.67 -5.57
C TYR A 34 -10.84 14.83 -5.35
N VAL A 35 -11.03 13.53 -5.12
CA VAL A 35 -9.93 12.58 -4.91
C VAL A 35 -10.12 11.40 -5.85
N ARG A 36 -9.17 11.20 -6.76
CA ARG A 36 -9.24 10.07 -7.70
C ARG A 36 -8.81 8.79 -7.01
N HIS A 37 -9.70 7.81 -6.95
CA HIS A 37 -9.65 6.59 -6.16
C HIS A 37 -9.59 6.88 -4.65
N GLU A 38 -9.69 5.87 -3.82
CA GLU A 38 -9.43 6.01 -2.39
C GLU A 38 -8.01 6.57 -2.17
N VAL A 39 -7.87 7.61 -1.36
CA VAL A 39 -6.57 8.22 -1.09
C VAL A 39 -5.58 7.21 -0.52
N VAL A 40 -6.07 6.32 0.32
CA VAL A 40 -5.43 5.12 0.86
C VAL A 40 -6.50 4.05 1.07
N HIS A 41 -6.13 2.78 1.03
CA HIS A 41 -7.07 1.67 1.22
C HIS A 41 -7.40 1.47 2.70
N ASN A 42 -8.26 2.33 3.23
CA ASN A 42 -8.83 2.21 4.57
C ASN A 42 -10.20 2.86 4.64
N ARG A 43 -11.22 2.05 4.91
CA ARG A 43 -12.63 2.47 4.93
C ARG A 43 -12.92 3.60 5.93
N TYR A 44 -12.32 3.53 7.13
CA TYR A 44 -12.49 4.56 8.14
C TYR A 44 -11.93 5.91 7.67
N VAL A 45 -10.71 5.92 7.10
CA VAL A 45 -10.07 7.13 6.58
C VAL A 45 -10.89 7.73 5.45
N VAL A 46 -11.32 6.90 4.48
CA VAL A 46 -12.15 7.36 3.34
C VAL A 46 -13.46 7.99 3.84
N ASN A 47 -14.15 7.36 4.79
CA ASN A 47 -15.41 7.89 5.34
C ASN A 47 -15.18 9.20 6.08
N LYS A 48 -14.15 9.31 6.92
CA LYS A 48 -13.79 10.56 7.62
C LYS A 48 -13.54 11.71 6.66
N LEU A 49 -12.82 11.45 5.57
CA LEU A 49 -12.55 12.48 4.56
C LEU A 49 -13.80 12.84 3.75
N LYS A 50 -14.70 11.88 3.46
CA LYS A 50 -16.01 12.17 2.86
C LYS A 50 -16.86 13.08 3.74
N GLU A 51 -16.92 12.80 5.04
CA GLU A 51 -17.62 13.63 6.03
C GLU A 51 -17.05 15.04 6.09
N ALA A 52 -15.73 15.20 5.86
CA ALA A 52 -15.07 16.51 5.80
C ALA A 52 -15.27 17.24 4.46
N GLY A 53 -15.88 16.59 3.44
CA GLY A 53 -16.19 17.21 2.16
C GLY A 53 -15.34 16.77 0.97
N ALA A 54 -14.54 15.71 1.12
CA ALA A 54 -13.86 15.10 0.00
C ALA A 54 -14.85 14.27 -0.85
N VAL A 55 -14.74 14.36 -2.18
CA VAL A 55 -15.54 13.61 -3.14
C VAL A 55 -14.62 12.62 -3.86
N PHE A 56 -14.82 11.35 -3.60
CA PHE A 56 -14.04 10.29 -4.25
C PHE A 56 -14.66 9.94 -5.59
N VAL A 57 -13.84 9.91 -6.64
CA VAL A 57 -14.21 9.59 -8.02
C VAL A 57 -13.29 8.48 -8.56
N GLU A 58 -13.81 7.68 -9.48
CA GLU A 58 -13.00 6.66 -10.15
C GLU A 58 -12.24 7.25 -11.32
N GLU A 59 -12.90 8.09 -12.13
CA GLU A 59 -12.29 8.68 -13.32
C GLU A 59 -12.36 10.22 -13.30
N LEU A 60 -11.45 10.86 -14.05
CA LEU A 60 -11.37 12.33 -14.07
C LEU A 60 -12.56 13.00 -14.77
N ASP A 61 -13.27 12.31 -15.63
CA ASP A 61 -14.48 12.83 -16.30
C ASP A 61 -15.63 13.10 -15.32
N GLU A 62 -15.61 12.48 -14.15
CA GLU A 62 -16.53 12.76 -13.05
C GLU A 62 -16.19 14.08 -12.30
N VAL A 63 -15.00 14.64 -12.53
CA VAL A 63 -14.57 15.88 -11.87
C VAL A 63 -15.05 17.08 -12.69
N PRO A 64 -15.80 18.04 -12.11
CA PRO A 64 -16.17 19.27 -12.82
C PRO A 64 -14.96 20.10 -13.22
N ASP A 65 -15.09 20.88 -14.29
CA ASP A 65 -14.02 21.81 -14.68
C ASP A 65 -13.76 22.84 -13.57
N ASP A 66 -12.56 23.41 -13.58
CA ASP A 66 -12.07 24.38 -12.57
C ASP A 66 -12.01 23.83 -11.14
N SER A 67 -12.16 22.52 -10.95
CA SER A 67 -12.11 21.88 -9.65
C SER A 67 -10.67 21.53 -9.22
N ILE A 68 -10.52 21.27 -7.92
CA ILE A 68 -9.28 20.71 -7.36
C ILE A 68 -9.40 19.20 -7.32
N VAL A 69 -8.39 18.51 -7.84
CA VAL A 69 -8.30 17.06 -7.80
C VAL A 69 -7.01 16.61 -7.11
N ILE A 70 -7.11 15.57 -6.29
CA ILE A 70 -5.98 14.93 -5.63
C ILE A 70 -5.80 13.53 -6.21
N PHE A 71 -4.58 13.20 -6.62
CA PHE A 71 -4.21 11.83 -6.97
C PHE A 71 -3.85 11.04 -5.72
N SER A 72 -4.34 9.82 -5.61
CA SER A 72 -4.14 8.96 -4.42
C SER A 72 -2.68 8.59 -4.19
N ALA A 73 -2.39 8.04 -3.01
CA ALA A 73 -1.05 7.57 -2.65
C ALA A 73 -0.49 6.49 -3.59
N HIS A 74 -1.36 5.79 -4.31
CA HIS A 74 -1.01 4.70 -5.24
C HIS A 74 -0.38 5.19 -6.56
N GLY A 75 -0.51 6.50 -6.84
CA GLY A 75 -0.07 7.07 -8.11
C GLY A 75 -1.06 6.83 -9.25
N VAL A 76 -0.77 7.45 -10.39
CA VAL A 76 -1.62 7.40 -11.57
C VAL A 76 -0.79 7.20 -12.83
N ALA A 77 -1.39 6.63 -13.88
CA ALA A 77 -0.80 6.55 -15.21
C ALA A 77 -0.50 7.95 -15.76
N LYS A 78 0.48 8.04 -16.66
CA LYS A 78 0.84 9.31 -17.31
C LYS A 78 -0.33 9.92 -18.08
N THR A 79 -1.14 9.11 -18.75
CA THR A 79 -2.35 9.54 -19.47
C THR A 79 -3.34 10.26 -18.57
N VAL A 80 -3.48 9.85 -17.31
CA VAL A 80 -4.35 10.54 -16.32
C VAL A 80 -3.80 11.93 -15.99
N ARG A 81 -2.47 12.09 -15.85
CA ARG A 81 -1.84 13.39 -15.64
C ARG A 81 -2.03 14.32 -16.85
N GLU A 82 -1.91 13.78 -18.06
CA GLU A 82 -2.12 14.51 -19.31
C GLU A 82 -3.58 14.95 -19.46
N MET A 83 -4.53 14.08 -19.11
CA MET A 83 -5.96 14.41 -19.10
C MET A 83 -6.25 15.54 -18.10
N ALA A 84 -5.77 15.46 -16.87
CA ALA A 84 -5.94 16.51 -15.88
C ALA A 84 -5.37 17.85 -16.38
N LYS A 85 -4.19 17.83 -17.01
CA LYS A 85 -3.56 19.01 -17.61
C LYS A 85 -4.38 19.57 -18.78
N SER A 86 -4.89 18.73 -19.67
CA SER A 86 -5.69 19.17 -20.82
C SER A 86 -7.00 19.84 -20.41
N ARG A 87 -7.54 19.46 -19.25
CA ARG A 87 -8.74 20.04 -18.63
C ARG A 87 -8.45 21.21 -17.69
N ALA A 88 -7.19 21.65 -17.60
CA ALA A 88 -6.75 22.72 -16.70
C ALA A 88 -7.14 22.51 -15.23
N LEU A 89 -7.28 21.25 -14.77
CA LEU A 89 -7.61 20.95 -13.38
C LEU A 89 -6.44 21.32 -12.47
N LYS A 90 -6.76 21.87 -11.29
CA LYS A 90 -5.75 22.09 -10.25
C LYS A 90 -5.47 20.79 -9.53
N VAL A 91 -4.27 20.24 -9.75
CA VAL A 91 -3.88 18.92 -9.23
C VAL A 91 -2.94 19.05 -8.03
N PHE A 92 -3.25 18.34 -6.94
CA PHE A 92 -2.29 17.99 -5.90
C PHE A 92 -1.99 16.49 -5.95
N ASP A 93 -0.71 16.15 -6.07
CA ASP A 93 -0.28 14.76 -6.22
C ASP A 93 0.12 14.17 -4.87
N ALA A 94 -0.73 13.30 -4.34
CA ALA A 94 -0.47 12.59 -3.10
C ALA A 94 0.28 11.25 -3.30
N THR A 95 0.72 10.94 -4.52
CA THR A 95 1.53 9.74 -4.80
C THR A 95 2.66 9.61 -3.79
N CYS A 96 2.77 8.46 -3.15
CA CYS A 96 3.86 8.18 -2.21
C CYS A 96 5.22 8.33 -2.92
N PRO A 97 6.21 9.00 -2.31
CA PRO A 97 7.55 9.15 -2.91
C PRO A 97 8.20 7.81 -3.27
N LEU A 98 7.88 6.73 -2.55
CA LEU A 98 8.40 5.39 -2.83
C LEU A 98 7.74 4.76 -4.08
N VAL A 99 6.47 5.04 -4.33
CA VAL A 99 5.79 4.68 -5.59
C VAL A 99 6.35 5.54 -6.74
N THR A 100 6.58 6.83 -6.50
CA THR A 100 7.21 7.71 -7.50
C THR A 100 8.59 7.20 -7.93
N LYS A 101 9.37 6.62 -7.01
CA LYS A 101 10.65 5.96 -7.33
C LYS A 101 10.45 4.87 -8.39
N VAL A 102 9.49 3.98 -8.20
CA VAL A 102 9.17 2.89 -9.13
C VAL A 102 8.71 3.44 -10.48
N HIS A 103 7.82 4.43 -10.48
CA HIS A 103 7.39 5.14 -11.69
C HIS A 103 8.56 5.70 -12.50
N MET A 104 9.54 6.31 -11.82
CA MET A 104 10.73 6.86 -12.48
C MET A 104 11.65 5.78 -13.05
N GLU A 105 11.73 4.61 -12.44
CA GLU A 105 12.51 3.48 -12.97
C GLU A 105 11.87 2.95 -14.26
N VAL A 106 10.56 2.76 -14.27
CA VAL A 106 9.80 2.36 -15.47
C VAL A 106 9.92 3.40 -16.58
N HIS A 107 9.78 4.69 -16.24
CA HIS A 107 9.96 5.76 -17.24
C HIS A 107 11.37 5.78 -17.84
N ARG A 108 12.42 5.52 -17.04
CA ARG A 108 13.79 5.42 -17.55
C ARG A 108 13.97 4.22 -18.48
N ALA A 109 13.41 3.04 -18.12
CA ALA A 109 13.42 1.86 -18.97
C ALA A 109 12.76 2.16 -20.33
N SER A 110 11.54 2.73 -20.30
CA SER A 110 10.82 3.15 -21.49
C SER A 110 11.63 4.08 -22.39
N ARG A 111 12.29 5.10 -21.81
CA ARG A 111 13.12 6.05 -22.57
C ARG A 111 14.40 5.44 -23.18
N LYS A 112 14.95 4.41 -22.55
CA LYS A 112 16.11 3.68 -23.08
C LYS A 112 15.75 2.68 -24.16
N GLY A 113 14.48 2.33 -24.29
CA GLY A 113 14.01 1.25 -25.14
C GLY A 113 14.09 -0.14 -24.48
N SER A 114 14.54 -0.21 -23.21
CA SER A 114 14.59 -1.46 -22.47
C SER A 114 13.18 -1.95 -22.14
N GLU A 115 12.94 -3.25 -22.20
CA GLU A 115 11.67 -3.83 -21.74
C GLU A 115 11.64 -3.92 -20.23
N ALA A 116 10.44 -3.89 -19.64
CA ALA A 116 10.26 -3.94 -18.21
C ALA A 116 9.24 -4.99 -17.77
N VAL A 117 9.52 -5.65 -16.66
CA VAL A 117 8.58 -6.56 -15.98
C VAL A 117 8.17 -5.93 -14.66
N LEU A 118 6.89 -5.82 -14.40
CA LEU A 118 6.34 -5.44 -13.10
C LEU A 118 5.88 -6.70 -12.37
N ILE A 119 6.40 -6.89 -11.17
CA ILE A 119 5.86 -7.88 -10.23
C ILE A 119 4.77 -7.18 -9.42
N GLY A 120 3.52 -7.64 -9.50
CA GLY A 120 2.41 -6.96 -8.82
C GLY A 120 1.06 -7.59 -9.11
N HIS A 121 0.04 -7.21 -8.35
CA HIS A 121 -1.31 -7.76 -8.48
C HIS A 121 -2.11 -7.02 -9.56
N ALA A 122 -2.64 -7.78 -10.53
CA ALA A 122 -3.49 -7.25 -11.58
C ALA A 122 -4.69 -6.47 -11.01
N GLY A 123 -5.01 -5.33 -11.61
CA GLY A 123 -6.12 -4.48 -11.20
C GLY A 123 -5.85 -3.57 -9.98
N HIS A 124 -4.74 -3.72 -9.30
CA HIS A 124 -4.38 -2.82 -8.20
C HIS A 124 -4.03 -1.41 -8.74
N PRO A 125 -4.54 -0.30 -8.13
CA PRO A 125 -4.28 1.07 -8.61
C PRO A 125 -2.80 1.42 -8.79
N GLU A 126 -1.93 0.97 -7.87
CA GLU A 126 -0.48 1.18 -7.98
C GLU A 126 0.11 0.47 -9.20
N VAL A 127 -0.36 -0.74 -9.50
CA VAL A 127 0.08 -1.52 -10.68
C VAL A 127 -0.37 -0.83 -11.96
N ILE A 128 -1.62 -0.40 -12.04
CA ILE A 128 -2.17 0.35 -13.19
C ILE A 128 -1.37 1.64 -13.39
N GLY A 129 -1.13 2.39 -12.31
CA GLY A 129 -0.34 3.63 -12.33
C GLY A 129 1.09 3.42 -12.80
N THR A 130 1.74 2.34 -12.35
CA THR A 130 3.12 1.98 -12.70
C THR A 130 3.23 1.50 -14.15
N MET A 131 2.34 0.59 -14.58
CA MET A 131 2.27 0.15 -15.99
C MET A 131 2.09 1.34 -16.95
N GLY A 132 1.26 2.32 -16.56
CA GLY A 132 1.01 3.53 -17.32
C GLY A 132 2.16 4.55 -17.37
N GLN A 133 3.34 4.24 -16.81
CA GLN A 133 4.56 5.05 -17.00
C GLN A 133 5.40 4.62 -18.20
N TYR A 134 5.08 3.45 -18.78
CA TYR A 134 5.80 2.92 -19.94
C TYR A 134 5.14 3.37 -21.24
N GLU A 135 5.86 4.09 -22.09
CA GLU A 135 5.30 4.73 -23.29
C GLU A 135 5.93 4.24 -24.61
N ASN A 136 7.03 3.46 -24.54
CA ASN A 136 7.71 3.07 -25.76
C ASN A 136 6.93 1.98 -26.52
N PRO A 137 6.37 2.27 -27.72
CA PRO A 137 5.60 1.28 -28.49
C PRO A 137 6.45 0.15 -29.05
N GLU A 138 7.76 0.38 -29.25
CA GLU A 138 8.70 -0.62 -29.76
C GLU A 138 9.16 -1.59 -28.68
N GLY A 139 9.11 -1.18 -27.41
CA GLY A 139 9.45 -1.99 -26.24
C GLY A 139 8.31 -2.86 -25.77
N GLY A 140 8.25 -3.07 -24.47
CA GLY A 140 7.19 -3.81 -23.80
C GLY A 140 7.26 -3.66 -22.30
N MET A 141 6.10 -3.62 -21.66
CA MET A 141 5.96 -3.74 -20.22
C MET A 141 5.01 -4.88 -19.88
N TYR A 142 5.44 -5.75 -19.02
CA TYR A 142 4.78 -7.01 -18.71
C TYR A 142 4.45 -7.07 -17.23
N LEU A 143 3.30 -7.67 -16.88
CA LEU A 143 2.90 -7.93 -15.51
C LEU A 143 3.05 -9.42 -15.22
N VAL A 144 3.65 -9.75 -14.08
CA VAL A 144 3.72 -11.10 -13.52
C VAL A 144 3.33 -11.06 -12.04
N GLU A 145 2.63 -12.09 -11.59
CA GLU A 145 2.25 -12.25 -10.18
C GLU A 145 2.98 -13.44 -9.54
N THR A 146 3.21 -14.50 -10.31
CA THR A 146 3.71 -15.77 -9.82
C THR A 146 4.90 -16.28 -10.66
N PRO A 147 5.71 -17.24 -10.15
CA PRO A 147 6.73 -17.94 -10.93
C PRO A 147 6.18 -18.60 -12.20
N GLU A 148 4.93 -19.08 -12.17
CA GLU A 148 4.26 -19.70 -13.32
C GLU A 148 3.99 -18.71 -14.45
N ASP A 149 3.74 -17.42 -14.11
CA ASP A 149 3.60 -16.35 -15.10
C ASP A 149 4.93 -16.04 -15.77
N VAL A 150 6.02 -16.07 -15.00
CA VAL A 150 7.39 -15.91 -15.54
C VAL A 150 7.70 -16.98 -16.57
N ALA A 151 7.32 -18.23 -16.31
CA ALA A 151 7.55 -19.35 -17.26
C ALA A 151 6.82 -19.17 -18.60
N LYS A 152 5.71 -18.42 -18.59
CA LYS A 152 4.90 -18.12 -19.80
C LYS A 152 5.31 -16.83 -20.48
N LEU A 153 6.12 -15.99 -19.81
CA LEU A 153 6.48 -14.67 -20.29
C LEU A 153 7.28 -14.74 -21.60
N ARG A 154 6.90 -13.89 -22.54
CA ARG A 154 7.62 -13.72 -23.81
C ARG A 154 7.97 -12.27 -24.00
N VAL A 155 9.25 -11.98 -24.00
CA VAL A 155 9.83 -10.65 -24.23
C VAL A 155 10.46 -10.58 -25.62
N LYS A 156 10.60 -9.37 -26.15
CA LYS A 156 11.22 -9.14 -27.46
C LYS A 156 12.76 -9.23 -27.37
N ASN A 157 13.33 -8.66 -26.30
CA ASN A 157 14.78 -8.63 -26.08
C ASN A 157 15.14 -9.06 -24.65
N PRO A 158 15.44 -10.36 -24.43
CA PRO A 158 15.81 -10.86 -23.11
C PRO A 158 17.16 -10.35 -22.59
N ASP A 159 17.97 -9.74 -23.44
CA ASP A 159 19.28 -9.22 -23.09
C ASP A 159 19.23 -7.77 -22.56
N ASP A 160 18.13 -7.04 -22.78
CA ASP A 160 17.90 -5.69 -22.27
C ASP A 160 16.54 -5.60 -21.58
N LEU A 161 16.44 -6.27 -20.45
CA LEU A 161 15.24 -6.42 -19.64
C LEU A 161 15.51 -5.96 -18.21
N CYS A 162 14.58 -5.24 -17.62
CA CYS A 162 14.61 -4.92 -16.19
C CYS A 162 13.30 -5.34 -15.50
N PHE A 163 13.34 -5.42 -14.17
CA PHE A 163 12.13 -5.59 -13.39
C PHE A 163 12.01 -4.53 -12.29
N VAL A 164 10.77 -4.26 -11.91
CA VAL A 164 10.35 -3.46 -10.76
C VAL A 164 9.24 -4.21 -10.03
N THR A 165 8.94 -3.80 -8.79
CA THR A 165 7.86 -4.43 -8.01
C THR A 165 6.85 -3.41 -7.50
N GLN A 166 5.62 -3.86 -7.25
CA GLN A 166 4.67 -3.15 -6.42
C GLN A 166 5.23 -3.02 -5.00
N THR A 167 4.95 -1.90 -4.31
CA THR A 167 5.59 -1.56 -3.02
C THR A 167 5.04 -2.33 -1.82
N THR A 168 3.89 -3.01 -1.96
CA THR A 168 3.14 -3.64 -0.85
C THR A 168 3.00 -5.16 -0.97
N LEU A 169 3.91 -5.81 -1.68
CA LEU A 169 3.91 -7.27 -1.86
C LEU A 169 4.43 -8.03 -0.63
N SER A 170 4.19 -9.33 -0.62
CA SER A 170 4.89 -10.27 0.25
C SER A 170 6.38 -10.32 -0.12
N VAL A 171 7.26 -10.12 0.87
CA VAL A 171 8.71 -10.17 0.65
C VAL A 171 9.14 -11.54 0.15
N ASP A 172 8.64 -12.62 0.77
CA ASP A 172 9.01 -14.00 0.42
C ASP A 172 8.53 -14.36 -1.00
N GLU A 173 7.24 -14.14 -1.29
CA GLU A 173 6.67 -14.49 -2.60
C GLU A 173 7.30 -13.68 -3.73
N THR A 174 7.63 -12.42 -3.46
CA THR A 174 8.35 -11.58 -4.44
C THR A 174 9.76 -12.11 -4.70
N SER A 175 10.45 -12.62 -3.67
CA SER A 175 11.75 -13.28 -3.85
C SER A 175 11.67 -14.48 -4.77
N ASP A 176 10.65 -15.33 -4.60
CA ASP A 176 10.42 -16.50 -5.46
C ASP A 176 10.20 -16.12 -6.94
N VAL A 177 9.44 -15.04 -7.17
CA VAL A 177 9.22 -14.51 -8.54
C VAL A 177 10.50 -13.91 -9.12
N ILE A 178 11.28 -13.17 -8.31
CA ILE A 178 12.57 -12.60 -8.75
C ILE A 178 13.55 -13.70 -9.11
N ASP A 179 13.62 -14.77 -8.34
CA ASP A 179 14.50 -15.91 -8.60
C ASP A 179 14.09 -16.63 -9.90
N ALA A 180 12.79 -16.82 -10.12
CA ALA A 180 12.27 -17.33 -11.40
C ALA A 180 12.61 -16.43 -12.58
N LEU A 181 12.50 -15.10 -12.44
CA LEU A 181 12.90 -14.12 -13.47
C LEU A 181 14.39 -14.22 -13.78
N ARG A 182 15.25 -14.28 -12.77
CA ARG A 182 16.71 -14.40 -12.94
C ARG A 182 17.12 -15.72 -13.59
N GLN A 183 16.42 -16.79 -13.26
CA GLN A 183 16.65 -18.11 -13.88
C GLN A 183 16.21 -18.12 -15.35
N HIS A 184 15.05 -17.49 -15.65
CA HIS A 184 14.50 -17.46 -17.01
C HIS A 184 15.19 -16.44 -17.91
N PHE A 185 15.61 -15.28 -17.33
CA PHE A 185 16.31 -14.18 -18.01
C PHE A 185 17.60 -13.83 -17.25
N PRO A 186 18.72 -14.54 -17.49
CA PRO A 186 19.94 -14.40 -16.69
C PRO A 186 20.58 -12.99 -16.70
N LYS A 187 20.22 -12.13 -17.67
CA LYS A 187 20.73 -10.75 -17.79
C LYS A 187 19.76 -9.71 -17.23
N ILE A 188 18.61 -10.13 -16.70
CA ILE A 188 17.61 -9.18 -16.18
C ILE A 188 18.19 -8.31 -15.07
N GLN A 189 17.91 -7.02 -15.13
CA GLN A 189 18.39 -6.06 -14.15
C GLN A 189 17.28 -5.69 -13.17
N GLY A 190 17.55 -5.79 -11.87
CA GLY A 190 16.65 -5.34 -10.82
C GLY A 190 16.87 -3.88 -10.42
N PRO A 191 16.00 -3.34 -9.58
CA PRO A 191 16.15 -2.01 -9.02
C PRO A 191 17.44 -1.92 -8.16
N ARG A 192 18.03 -0.71 -8.08
CA ARG A 192 19.23 -0.48 -7.26
C ARG A 192 18.98 -0.62 -5.75
N LYS A 193 17.76 -0.38 -5.32
CA LYS A 193 17.25 -0.60 -3.97
C LYS A 193 15.90 -1.27 -4.11
N ASP A 194 15.55 -2.14 -3.19
CA ASP A 194 14.29 -2.84 -3.20
C ASP A 194 13.11 -1.88 -3.37
N ASP A 195 12.11 -2.30 -4.13
CA ASP A 195 10.91 -1.52 -4.38
C ASP A 195 9.86 -1.77 -3.29
N ILE A 196 9.85 -2.96 -2.67
CA ILE A 196 9.01 -3.20 -1.49
C ILE A 196 9.41 -2.19 -0.43
N CYS A 197 8.48 -1.34 -0.02
CA CYS A 197 8.80 -0.19 0.82
C CYS A 197 9.16 -0.63 2.25
N TYR A 198 9.94 0.22 2.95
CA TYR A 198 10.36 -0.01 4.34
C TYR A 198 9.17 -0.33 5.25
N ALA A 199 8.04 0.36 5.07
CA ALA A 199 6.86 0.19 5.90
C ALA A 199 6.23 -1.20 5.72
N THR A 200 6.21 -1.72 4.50
CA THR A 200 5.77 -3.07 4.20
C THR A 200 6.71 -4.11 4.80
N GLN A 201 8.02 -3.95 4.61
CA GLN A 201 9.02 -4.87 5.16
C GLN A 201 8.99 -4.90 6.69
N ASN A 202 9.05 -3.73 7.34
CA ASN A 202 9.07 -3.66 8.79
C ASN A 202 7.81 -4.28 9.44
N ARG A 203 6.63 -4.07 8.84
CA ARG A 203 5.39 -4.67 9.37
C ARG A 203 5.35 -6.18 9.15
N GLN A 204 5.86 -6.67 8.02
CA GLN A 204 5.99 -8.11 7.80
C GLN A 204 7.01 -8.74 8.77
N ASP A 205 8.16 -8.10 9.01
CA ASP A 205 9.13 -8.55 9.99
C ASP A 205 8.49 -8.64 11.39
N ALA A 206 7.79 -7.59 11.83
CA ALA A 206 7.11 -7.57 13.13
C ALA A 206 6.04 -8.68 13.26
N VAL A 207 5.27 -8.95 12.21
CA VAL A 207 4.31 -10.05 12.20
C VAL A 207 5.01 -11.41 12.24
N ARG A 208 6.09 -11.60 11.48
CA ARG A 208 6.87 -12.84 11.45
C ARG A 208 7.42 -13.20 12.83
N GLU A 209 7.99 -12.21 13.51
CA GLU A 209 8.55 -12.39 14.86
C GLU A 209 7.47 -12.69 15.88
N MET A 210 6.30 -12.06 15.76
CA MET A 210 5.24 -12.15 16.75
C MET A 210 4.31 -13.34 16.54
N ALA A 211 4.06 -13.78 15.30
CA ALA A 211 3.07 -14.81 15.00
C ALA A 211 3.35 -16.16 15.68
N GLY A 212 4.62 -16.51 15.89
CA GLY A 212 5.02 -17.71 16.63
C GLY A 212 4.84 -17.60 18.17
N LEU A 213 4.49 -16.41 18.69
CA LEU A 213 4.34 -16.14 20.12
C LEU A 213 2.88 -16.03 20.56
N VAL A 214 1.93 -16.13 19.63
CA VAL A 214 0.49 -15.91 19.86
C VAL A 214 -0.35 -17.03 19.27
N ASP A 215 -1.52 -17.28 19.84
CA ASP A 215 -2.46 -18.31 19.38
C ASP A 215 -3.35 -17.81 18.22
N ALA A 216 -3.61 -16.51 18.24
CA ALA A 216 -4.37 -15.83 17.19
C ALA A 216 -3.84 -14.42 16.97
N MET A 217 -4.06 -13.86 15.78
CA MET A 217 -3.65 -12.51 15.41
C MET A 217 -4.79 -11.75 14.74
N LEU A 218 -5.06 -10.54 15.22
CA LEU A 218 -5.94 -9.57 14.56
C LEU A 218 -5.10 -8.60 13.75
N VAL A 219 -5.42 -8.49 12.47
CA VAL A 219 -4.83 -7.51 11.55
C VAL A 219 -5.87 -6.43 11.31
N VAL A 220 -5.62 -5.23 11.81
CA VAL A 220 -6.51 -4.08 11.60
C VAL A 220 -6.22 -3.48 10.22
N GLY A 221 -7.21 -3.50 9.34
CA GLY A 221 -7.07 -2.99 7.96
C GLY A 221 -8.21 -3.43 7.07
N SER A 222 -8.36 -2.75 5.94
CA SER A 222 -9.44 -3.02 4.99
C SER A 222 -9.08 -4.13 3.99
N ARG A 223 -10.10 -4.85 3.53
CA ARG A 223 -9.94 -6.01 2.63
C ARG A 223 -9.26 -5.67 1.28
N ASN A 224 -9.43 -4.45 0.81
CA ASN A 224 -8.78 -3.96 -0.42
C ASN A 224 -7.35 -3.44 -0.19
N SER A 225 -6.84 -3.45 1.04
CA SER A 225 -5.46 -3.09 1.35
C SER A 225 -4.52 -4.28 1.10
N SER A 226 -3.69 -4.21 0.07
CA SER A 226 -2.66 -5.21 -0.24
C SER A 226 -1.77 -5.48 0.97
N ASN A 227 -1.21 -4.44 1.59
CA ASN A 227 -0.36 -4.59 2.77
C ASN A 227 -1.07 -5.34 3.91
N SER A 228 -2.33 -5.00 4.23
CA SER A 228 -3.06 -5.64 5.34
C SER A 228 -3.32 -7.14 5.07
N ASN A 229 -3.66 -7.50 3.81
CA ASN A 229 -3.82 -8.90 3.42
C ASN A 229 -2.49 -9.68 3.58
N ARG A 230 -1.35 -9.10 3.14
CA ARG A 230 -0.04 -9.75 3.28
C ARG A 230 0.33 -10.01 4.73
N LEU A 231 -0.05 -9.13 5.68
CA LEU A 231 0.18 -9.36 7.11
C LEU A 231 -0.65 -10.53 7.64
N ARG A 232 -1.94 -10.64 7.25
CA ARG A 232 -2.80 -11.77 7.63
C ARG A 232 -2.24 -13.08 7.09
N GLU A 233 -1.95 -13.13 5.81
CA GLU A 233 -1.42 -14.34 5.14
C GLU A 233 -0.09 -14.78 5.73
N LEU A 234 0.79 -13.83 6.06
CA LEU A 234 2.06 -14.14 6.71
C LEU A 234 1.85 -14.73 8.10
N ALA A 235 0.92 -14.17 8.90
CA ALA A 235 0.61 -14.71 10.22
C ALA A 235 0.08 -16.15 10.12
N GLU A 236 -0.80 -16.43 9.15
CA GLU A 236 -1.31 -17.79 8.87
C GLU A 236 -0.18 -18.74 8.43
N LYS A 237 0.71 -18.28 7.55
CA LYS A 237 1.86 -19.05 7.07
C LYS A 237 2.84 -19.44 8.20
N VAL A 238 2.98 -18.58 9.21
CA VAL A 238 3.81 -18.84 10.40
C VAL A 238 3.09 -19.75 11.41
N GLY A 239 1.78 -19.92 11.31
CA GLY A 239 0.99 -20.87 12.10
C GLY A 239 0.02 -20.24 13.10
N ALA A 240 -0.13 -18.91 13.16
CA ALA A 240 -1.17 -18.27 13.95
C ALA A 240 -2.53 -18.31 13.22
N ARG A 241 -3.63 -18.40 13.96
CA ARG A 241 -4.96 -18.09 13.41
C ARG A 241 -5.03 -16.60 13.16
N ALA A 242 -5.23 -16.14 11.93
CA ALA A 242 -5.20 -14.71 11.64
C ALA A 242 -6.51 -14.21 11.03
N TYR A 243 -6.93 -13.02 11.46
CA TYR A 243 -8.19 -12.40 11.04
C TYR A 243 -7.96 -10.96 10.63
N LEU A 244 -8.44 -10.59 9.43
CA LEU A 244 -8.41 -9.22 8.92
C LEU A 244 -9.73 -8.54 9.28
N ILE A 245 -9.66 -7.43 10.00
CA ILE A 245 -10.82 -6.68 10.49
C ILE A 245 -10.70 -5.19 10.16
N ASP A 246 -11.79 -4.58 9.67
CA ASP A 246 -11.84 -3.12 9.49
C ASP A 246 -11.87 -2.39 10.84
N ASP A 247 -12.58 -2.94 11.82
CA ASP A 247 -12.77 -2.35 13.16
C ASP A 247 -13.10 -3.39 14.23
N ALA A 248 -13.21 -2.92 15.47
CA ALA A 248 -13.46 -3.76 16.64
C ALA A 248 -14.82 -4.51 16.64
N SER A 249 -15.82 -4.03 15.88
CA SER A 249 -17.14 -4.66 15.83
C SER A 249 -17.12 -6.00 15.09
N MET A 250 -16.08 -6.23 14.28
CA MET A 250 -15.90 -7.46 13.52
C MET A 250 -15.29 -8.61 14.36
N ILE A 251 -14.90 -8.36 15.60
CA ILE A 251 -14.33 -9.41 16.47
C ILE A 251 -15.41 -10.40 16.86
N GLU A 252 -15.26 -11.64 16.41
CA GLU A 252 -16.14 -12.74 16.78
C GLU A 252 -15.59 -13.44 18.03
N THR A 253 -16.44 -13.62 19.06
CA THR A 253 -16.01 -14.20 20.34
C THR A 253 -15.44 -15.60 20.19
N GLN A 254 -15.96 -16.38 19.26
CA GLN A 254 -15.46 -17.73 18.95
C GLN A 254 -13.99 -17.77 18.50
N TRP A 255 -13.45 -16.67 17.95
CA TRP A 255 -12.04 -16.59 17.60
C TRP A 255 -11.12 -16.59 18.81
N LEU A 256 -11.67 -16.24 19.99
CA LEU A 256 -10.94 -16.15 21.25
C LEU A 256 -11.02 -17.44 22.08
N ASP A 257 -11.77 -18.45 21.61
CA ASP A 257 -11.90 -19.73 22.30
C ASP A 257 -10.54 -20.44 22.42
N GLY A 258 -10.11 -20.68 23.65
CA GLY A 258 -8.82 -21.31 23.94
C GLY A 258 -7.59 -20.41 23.70
N VAL A 259 -7.78 -19.11 23.46
CA VAL A 259 -6.67 -18.15 23.24
C VAL A 259 -6.11 -17.68 24.58
N GLU A 260 -4.85 -17.98 24.84
CA GLU A 260 -4.09 -17.47 25.98
C GLU A 260 -3.43 -16.14 25.64
N ARG A 261 -2.89 -16.01 24.42
CA ARG A 261 -2.25 -14.79 23.91
C ARG A 261 -2.73 -14.43 22.51
N ILE A 262 -3.20 -13.19 22.34
CA ILE A 262 -3.63 -12.64 21.06
C ILE A 262 -2.70 -11.53 20.58
N GLY A 263 -2.26 -11.62 19.31
CA GLY A 263 -1.51 -10.58 18.64
C GLY A 263 -2.43 -9.54 18.01
N VAL A 264 -2.02 -8.29 18.04
CA VAL A 264 -2.69 -7.20 17.30
C VAL A 264 -1.65 -6.46 16.48
N THR A 265 -1.88 -6.40 15.18
CA THR A 265 -1.13 -5.58 14.24
C THR A 265 -2.07 -4.71 13.41
N ALA A 266 -1.52 -3.81 12.62
CA ALA A 266 -2.31 -2.94 11.75
C ALA A 266 -1.53 -2.66 10.46
N GLY A 267 -2.26 -2.69 9.34
CA GLY A 267 -1.71 -2.33 8.05
C GLY A 267 -1.30 -0.86 7.97
N ALA A 268 -0.43 -0.54 7.01
CA ALA A 268 0.15 0.79 6.83
C ALA A 268 -0.87 1.91 6.56
N SER A 269 -2.12 1.57 6.27
CA SER A 269 -3.23 2.51 6.05
C SER A 269 -4.26 2.54 7.19
N ALA A 270 -4.05 1.79 8.28
CA ALA A 270 -4.96 1.76 9.42
C ALA A 270 -4.53 2.75 10.52
N PRO A 271 -5.40 3.69 10.92
CA PRO A 271 -5.08 4.66 11.95
C PRO A 271 -5.07 4.02 13.35
N ASP A 272 -4.26 4.59 14.27
CA ASP A 272 -4.11 4.08 15.63
C ASP A 272 -5.42 4.03 16.41
N VAL A 273 -6.36 4.92 16.16
CA VAL A 273 -7.68 4.92 16.80
C VAL A 273 -8.41 3.58 16.61
N LEU A 274 -8.28 2.93 15.46
CA LEU A 274 -8.88 1.61 15.23
C LEU A 274 -8.18 0.53 16.05
N VAL A 275 -6.86 0.61 16.18
CA VAL A 275 -6.09 -0.30 17.05
C VAL A 275 -6.50 -0.14 18.51
N GLN A 276 -6.65 1.09 19.01
CA GLN A 276 -7.09 1.37 20.37
C GLN A 276 -8.51 0.84 20.63
N ASN A 277 -9.41 0.98 19.66
CA ASN A 277 -10.77 0.42 19.75
C ASN A 277 -10.74 -1.12 19.84
N VAL A 278 -9.88 -1.78 19.05
CA VAL A 278 -9.66 -3.23 19.10
C VAL A 278 -9.12 -3.65 20.46
N ILE A 279 -8.14 -2.94 21.01
CA ILE A 279 -7.60 -3.21 22.36
C ILE A 279 -8.71 -3.05 23.42
N GLY A 280 -9.50 -1.98 23.33
CA GLY A 280 -10.66 -1.75 24.21
C GLY A 280 -11.63 -2.92 24.17
N ARG A 281 -12.00 -3.37 22.97
CA ARG A 281 -12.91 -4.50 22.79
C ARG A 281 -12.33 -5.81 23.33
N LEU A 282 -11.06 -6.08 23.10
CA LEU A 282 -10.41 -7.26 23.66
C LEU A 282 -10.37 -7.25 25.19
N ARG A 283 -10.23 -6.08 25.82
CA ARG A 283 -10.31 -5.93 27.27
C ARG A 283 -11.70 -6.26 27.81
N GLU A 284 -12.77 -5.80 27.15
CA GLU A 284 -14.15 -6.17 27.47
C GLU A 284 -14.37 -7.69 27.38
N LEU A 285 -13.69 -8.35 26.44
CA LEU A 285 -13.76 -9.80 26.23
C LEU A 285 -12.76 -10.60 27.10
N GLY A 286 -12.17 -9.98 28.13
CA GLY A 286 -11.33 -10.65 29.11
C GLY A 286 -9.82 -10.53 28.89
N GLY A 287 -9.38 -9.65 28.01
CA GLY A 287 -7.97 -9.28 27.85
C GLY A 287 -7.44 -8.57 29.10
N LYS A 288 -6.28 -9.02 29.64
CA LYS A 288 -5.76 -8.54 30.94
C LYS A 288 -4.50 -7.67 30.78
N ILE A 289 -3.50 -8.17 30.12
CA ILE A 289 -2.19 -7.53 29.97
C ILE A 289 -2.06 -7.08 28.53
N VAL A 290 -1.62 -5.84 28.32
CA VAL A 290 -1.26 -5.31 27.01
C VAL A 290 0.23 -5.01 27.02
N THR A 291 0.98 -5.67 26.15
CA THR A 291 2.42 -5.45 25.98
C THR A 291 2.71 -5.15 24.52
N GLU A 292 3.78 -4.40 24.27
CA GLU A 292 4.26 -4.14 22.93
C GLU A 292 5.49 -5.00 22.66
N HIS A 293 5.50 -5.68 21.50
CA HIS A 293 6.67 -6.43 21.06
C HIS A 293 7.81 -5.46 20.70
N PRO A 294 9.05 -5.74 21.07
CA PRO A 294 10.19 -4.94 20.60
C PRO A 294 10.20 -4.87 19.08
N GLY A 295 10.51 -3.70 18.51
CA GLY A 295 10.46 -3.51 17.07
C GLY A 295 11.35 -2.37 16.60
N ARG A 296 11.21 -2.00 15.34
CA ARG A 296 12.00 -0.93 14.71
C ARG A 296 11.28 0.41 14.82
N GLU A 297 12.02 1.45 15.19
CA GLU A 297 11.54 2.83 15.07
C GLU A 297 11.56 3.26 13.60
N GLU A 298 10.47 3.92 13.18
CA GLU A 298 10.34 4.50 11.84
C GLU A 298 10.41 6.03 11.94
N ASN A 299 11.52 6.60 11.46
CA ASN A 299 11.77 8.06 11.50
C ASN A 299 11.62 8.72 10.13
N VAL A 300 10.89 8.08 9.21
CA VAL A 300 10.64 8.60 7.87
C VAL A 300 9.49 9.58 7.91
N VAL A 301 9.69 10.77 7.36
CA VAL A 301 8.67 11.81 7.19
C VAL A 301 8.67 12.28 5.74
N PHE A 302 7.49 12.39 5.15
CA PHE A 302 7.31 13.00 3.83
C PHE A 302 6.50 14.28 3.97
N GLU A 303 7.07 15.38 3.51
CA GLU A 303 6.41 16.67 3.62
C GLU A 303 5.25 16.84 2.63
N VAL A 304 4.25 17.58 3.08
CA VAL A 304 3.14 18.07 2.24
C VAL A 304 3.68 19.10 1.25
N PRO A 305 3.14 19.20 0.02
CA PRO A 305 3.52 20.22 -0.94
C PRO A 305 3.50 21.63 -0.33
N PRO A 306 4.48 22.51 -0.64
CA PRO A 306 4.57 23.84 -0.04
C PRO A 306 3.28 24.67 -0.17
N GLU A 307 2.55 24.48 -1.28
CA GLU A 307 1.29 25.17 -1.57
C GLU A 307 0.16 24.81 -0.58
N LEU A 308 0.24 23.66 0.09
CA LEU A 308 -0.73 23.18 1.07
C LEU A 308 -0.26 23.35 2.52
N ARG A 309 0.95 23.84 2.75
CA ARG A 309 1.40 24.13 4.11
C ARG A 309 0.60 25.29 4.67
N ILE A 310 0.00 25.08 5.81
CA ILE A 310 -0.66 26.11 6.60
C ILE A 310 0.45 26.80 7.39
N LEU A 311 0.55 28.13 7.22
CA LEU A 311 1.56 28.97 7.90
C LEU A 311 1.16 29.20 9.36
#